data_62124c607d5de2bfeb9d88164a46bf35
#
_entry.id   62124c607d5de2bfeb9d88164a46bf35
#
_cell.length_a   1.000
_cell.length_b   1.000
_cell.length_c   1.000
_cell.angle_alpha   90.00
_cell.angle_beta   90.00
_cell.angle_gamma   90.00
#
_symmetry.space_group_name_H-M   'P 1'
#
loop_
_entity.id
_entity.type
_entity.pdbx_description
1 polymer ?
#
loop_
_entity_poly.entity_id
_entity_poly.type
_entity_poly.pdbx_seq_one_letter_code
_entity_poly.pdbx_strand_id
1 'polypeptide(L)'
;MRILAVLAAAAAVLFAAGASAQSVSGRYQVVGTNFNGSPYAGTAEIFQTSSTTCRMTWRTGSTTSRGICMRNASTFVAAYSMGRGYGLVVYEIKPDGTLEGTWTAADREGLGTERLIPLR
;
A
#
# COMPACT_ATOMS: atom_id res chain seq x y z
N MET A 1 -18.39 46.55 44.98
CA MET A 1 -18.72 45.18 44.51
C MET A 1 -17.93 44.89 43.26
N ARG A 2 -16.95 44.06 43.36
CA ARG A 2 -16.16 43.65 42.18
C ARG A 2 -16.59 42.30 41.76
N ILE A 3 -17.14 42.20 40.55
CA ILE A 3 -17.47 40.91 39.95
C ILE A 3 -16.22 40.39 39.29
N LEU A 4 -15.65 39.38 39.90
CA LEU A 4 -14.58 38.60 39.25
C LEU A 4 -15.21 37.70 38.23
N ALA A 5 -15.14 38.09 36.96
CA ALA A 5 -15.40 37.19 35.85
C ALA A 5 -14.25 36.20 35.77
N VAL A 6 -14.47 35.00 36.26
CA VAL A 6 -13.57 33.86 36.01
C VAL A 6 -13.79 33.44 34.58
N LEU A 7 -12.92 33.90 33.70
CA LEU A 7 -12.80 33.32 32.37
C LEU A 7 -12.23 31.92 32.54
N ALA A 8 -13.09 30.93 32.57
CA ALA A 8 -12.67 29.56 32.38
C ALA A 8 -12.22 29.44 30.93
N ALA A 9 -10.92 29.50 30.71
CA ALA A 9 -10.33 29.12 29.44
C ALA A 9 -10.58 27.60 29.30
N ALA A 10 -11.60 27.23 28.56
CA ALA A 10 -11.76 25.88 28.10
C ALA A 10 -10.59 25.59 27.16
N ALA A 11 -9.53 24.96 27.67
CA ALA A 11 -8.50 24.40 26.82
C ALA A 11 -9.18 23.30 25.98
N ALA A 12 -9.54 23.61 24.75
CA ALA A 12 -9.90 22.59 23.79
C ALA A 12 -8.62 21.78 23.53
N VAL A 13 -8.52 20.64 24.22
CA VAL A 13 -7.50 19.64 23.92
C VAL A 13 -7.91 19.09 22.55
N LEU A 14 -7.36 19.68 21.50
CA LEU A 14 -7.36 19.06 20.20
C LEU A 14 -6.51 17.80 20.31
N PHE A 15 -7.16 16.68 20.59
CA PHE A 15 -6.57 15.40 20.26
C PHE A 15 -6.47 15.40 18.73
N ALA A 16 -5.28 15.78 18.24
CA ALA A 16 -4.91 15.32 16.93
C ALA A 16 -5.03 13.79 17.03
N ALA A 17 -6.12 13.23 16.52
CA ALA A 17 -6.17 11.83 16.25
C ALA A 17 -4.96 11.56 15.36
N GLY A 18 -3.87 11.08 15.95
CA GLY A 18 -2.73 10.63 15.20
C GLY A 18 -3.31 9.70 14.15
N ALA A 19 -3.18 10.05 12.88
CA ALA A 19 -3.54 9.14 11.82
C ALA A 19 -2.78 7.86 12.10
N SER A 20 -3.46 6.87 12.72
CA SER A 20 -2.91 5.54 12.86
C SER A 20 -2.55 5.11 11.46
N ALA A 21 -1.28 4.79 11.23
CA ALA A 21 -0.84 4.31 9.94
C ALA A 21 -1.77 3.18 9.52
N GLN A 22 -2.51 3.41 8.44
CA GLN A 22 -3.46 2.46 7.90
C GLN A 22 -2.75 1.13 7.64
N SER A 23 -3.25 0.02 8.20
CA SER A 23 -2.70 -1.29 7.95
C SER A 23 -2.88 -1.65 6.47
N VAL A 24 -1.82 -2.14 5.85
CA VAL A 24 -1.87 -2.65 4.48
C VAL A 24 -2.18 -4.15 4.42
N SER A 25 -2.24 -4.82 5.58
CA SER A 25 -2.59 -6.25 5.63
C SER A 25 -3.96 -6.51 5.06
N GLY A 26 -4.09 -7.58 4.31
CA GLY A 26 -5.36 -8.04 3.79
C GLY A 26 -5.29 -8.56 2.36
N ARG A 27 -6.46 -8.74 1.80
CA ARG A 27 -6.65 -9.23 0.43
C ARG A 27 -7.07 -8.09 -0.49
N TYR A 28 -6.60 -8.15 -1.72
CA TYR A 28 -6.79 -7.10 -2.71
C TYR A 28 -7.18 -7.69 -4.06
N GLN A 29 -7.99 -6.97 -4.78
CA GLN A 29 -8.13 -7.14 -6.21
C GLN A 29 -6.97 -6.43 -6.91
N VAL A 30 -6.34 -7.12 -7.86
CA VAL A 30 -5.25 -6.56 -8.67
C VAL A 30 -5.78 -6.16 -10.03
N VAL A 31 -5.50 -4.93 -10.43
CA VAL A 31 -5.76 -4.41 -11.77
C VAL A 31 -4.48 -3.74 -12.26
N GLY A 32 -3.96 -4.17 -13.38
CA GLY A 32 -2.69 -3.62 -13.86
C GLY A 32 -2.56 -3.63 -15.36
N THR A 33 -1.43 -3.11 -15.81
CA THR A 33 -1.02 -3.15 -17.21
C THR A 33 0.40 -3.68 -17.34
N ASN A 34 0.61 -4.47 -18.37
CA ASN A 34 1.93 -4.94 -18.77
C ASN A 34 2.72 -3.82 -19.45
N PHE A 35 3.99 -4.06 -19.78
CA PHE A 35 4.86 -3.06 -20.42
C PHE A 35 4.35 -2.58 -21.77
N ASN A 36 3.61 -3.42 -22.48
CA ASN A 36 2.99 -3.07 -23.76
C ASN A 36 1.61 -2.42 -23.61
N GLY A 37 1.16 -2.13 -22.37
CA GLY A 37 -0.15 -1.55 -22.09
C GLY A 37 -1.30 -2.55 -22.01
N SER A 38 -1.08 -3.84 -22.28
CA SER A 38 -2.14 -4.84 -22.17
C SER A 38 -2.56 -5.03 -20.71
N PRO A 39 -3.89 -5.16 -20.43
CA PRO A 39 -4.37 -5.28 -19.06
C PRO A 39 -4.12 -6.68 -18.49
N TYR A 40 -3.98 -6.74 -17.17
CA TYR A 40 -4.05 -7.98 -16.42
C TYR A 40 -4.84 -7.76 -15.13
N ALA A 41 -5.32 -8.84 -14.53
CA ALA A 41 -6.08 -8.81 -13.30
C ALA A 41 -5.74 -10.04 -12.45
N GLY A 42 -6.10 -9.97 -11.18
CA GLY A 42 -5.90 -11.07 -10.26
C GLY A 42 -6.19 -10.67 -8.82
N THR A 43 -5.51 -11.32 -7.90
CA THR A 43 -5.60 -11.06 -6.47
C THR A 43 -4.21 -10.93 -5.86
N ALA A 44 -4.14 -10.20 -4.75
CA ALA A 44 -2.94 -10.12 -3.94
C ALA A 44 -3.30 -10.26 -2.47
N GLU A 45 -2.35 -10.73 -1.69
CA GLU A 45 -2.47 -10.83 -0.26
C GLU A 45 -1.23 -10.25 0.39
N ILE A 46 -1.43 -9.35 1.35
CA ILE A 46 -0.35 -8.74 2.11
C ILE A 46 -0.46 -9.21 3.55
N PHE A 47 0.62 -9.78 4.05
CA PHE A 47 0.77 -10.23 5.43
C PHE A 47 1.81 -9.37 6.12
N GLN A 48 1.37 -8.55 7.08
CA GLN A 48 2.24 -7.65 7.83
C GLN A 48 3.08 -8.43 8.84
N THR A 49 4.41 -8.25 8.78
CA THR A 49 5.36 -8.91 9.70
C THR A 49 5.83 -7.98 10.81
N SER A 50 5.72 -6.68 10.61
CA SER A 50 5.98 -5.63 11.62
C SER A 50 5.21 -4.38 11.25
N SER A 51 5.37 -3.30 12.00
CA SER A 51 4.76 -2.01 11.66
C SER A 51 5.22 -1.44 10.30
N THR A 52 6.36 -1.90 9.79
CA THR A 52 6.98 -1.36 8.57
C THR A 52 7.28 -2.40 7.52
N THR A 53 7.21 -3.69 7.82
CA THR A 53 7.58 -4.78 6.91
C THR A 53 6.42 -5.74 6.69
N CYS A 54 6.44 -6.42 5.55
CA CYS A 54 5.40 -7.38 5.17
C CYS A 54 5.91 -8.43 4.17
N ARG A 55 5.05 -9.41 3.93
CA ARG A 55 5.16 -10.39 2.86
C ARG A 55 3.98 -10.23 1.94
N MET A 56 4.19 -10.53 0.68
CA MET A 56 3.18 -10.31 -0.33
C MET A 56 3.13 -11.47 -1.32
N THR A 57 1.92 -11.84 -1.75
CA THR A 57 1.70 -12.84 -2.78
C THR A 57 0.72 -12.29 -3.80
N TRP A 58 1.07 -12.37 -5.07
CA TRP A 58 0.19 -12.02 -6.18
C TRP A 58 -0.18 -13.29 -6.94
N ARG A 59 -1.42 -13.36 -7.37
CA ARG A 59 -1.92 -14.38 -8.29
C ARG A 59 -2.59 -13.71 -9.46
N THR A 60 -1.92 -13.72 -10.60
CA THR A 60 -2.37 -13.06 -11.83
C THR A 60 -2.35 -14.08 -12.96
N GLY A 61 -3.53 -14.43 -13.50
CA GLY A 61 -3.66 -15.53 -14.43
C GLY A 61 -3.22 -16.85 -13.79
N SER A 62 -2.33 -17.57 -14.46
CA SER A 62 -1.73 -18.81 -13.95
C SER A 62 -0.43 -18.58 -13.18
N THR A 63 -0.04 -17.32 -12.96
CA THR A 63 1.24 -16.96 -12.38
C THR A 63 1.08 -16.61 -10.89
N THR A 64 1.99 -17.10 -10.06
CA THR A 64 2.12 -16.71 -8.66
C THR A 64 3.47 -16.04 -8.45
N SER A 65 3.44 -14.83 -7.87
CA SER A 65 4.64 -14.06 -7.49
C SER A 65 4.63 -13.90 -5.98
N ARG A 66 5.81 -13.93 -5.38
CA ARG A 66 5.97 -13.74 -3.93
C ARG A 66 7.06 -12.73 -3.66
N GLY A 67 6.88 -11.95 -2.61
CA GLY A 67 7.84 -10.91 -2.30
C GLY A 67 7.86 -10.49 -0.86
N ILE A 68 8.82 -9.65 -0.60
CA ILE A 68 8.97 -8.89 0.64
C ILE A 68 8.55 -7.46 0.36
N CYS A 69 7.99 -6.82 1.35
CA CYS A 69 7.56 -5.43 1.22
C CYS A 69 7.86 -4.62 2.47
N MET A 70 7.90 -3.33 2.29
CA MET A 70 8.07 -2.38 3.37
C MET A 70 7.37 -1.07 3.04
N ARG A 71 7.05 -0.32 4.07
CA ARG A 71 6.45 1.00 3.91
C ARG A 71 7.25 2.08 4.62
N ASN A 72 7.23 3.27 4.05
CA ASN A 72 7.70 4.50 4.66
C ASN A 72 6.64 5.57 4.39
N ALA A 73 5.91 5.98 5.44
CA ALA A 73 4.76 6.86 5.31
C ALA A 73 3.72 6.31 4.32
N SER A 74 3.39 7.04 3.26
CA SER A 74 2.46 6.61 2.21
C SER A 74 3.12 5.86 1.06
N THR A 75 4.44 5.68 1.09
CA THR A 75 5.17 4.90 0.08
C THR A 75 5.29 3.46 0.52
N PHE A 76 4.95 2.54 -0.37
CA PHE A 76 4.98 1.11 -0.14
C PHE A 76 5.74 0.46 -1.29
N VAL A 77 6.78 -0.28 -0.96
CA VAL A 77 7.64 -0.93 -1.96
C VAL A 77 7.70 -2.42 -1.74
N ALA A 78 7.79 -3.17 -2.82
CA ALA A 78 8.00 -4.61 -2.76
C ALA A 78 9.04 -5.05 -3.78
N ALA A 79 9.81 -6.05 -3.40
CA ALA A 79 10.61 -6.85 -4.31
C ALA A 79 9.93 -8.20 -4.45
N TYR A 80 9.77 -8.68 -5.67
CA TYR A 80 9.07 -9.94 -5.91
C TYR A 80 9.92 -10.90 -6.74
N SER A 81 9.65 -12.18 -6.58
CA SER A 81 10.19 -13.24 -7.43
C SER A 81 9.05 -13.99 -8.11
N MET A 82 9.30 -14.41 -9.33
CA MET A 82 8.38 -15.17 -10.17
C MET A 82 9.20 -16.16 -11.00
N GLY A 83 9.16 -17.44 -10.61
CA GLY A 83 10.07 -18.42 -11.19
C GLY A 83 11.53 -18.02 -10.96
N ARG A 84 12.30 -17.82 -12.04
CA ARG A 84 13.68 -17.33 -11.99
C ARG A 84 13.80 -15.82 -12.11
N GLY A 85 12.70 -15.16 -12.43
CA GLY A 85 12.66 -13.71 -12.56
C GLY A 85 12.43 -13.02 -11.22
N TYR A 86 12.79 -11.75 -11.18
CA TYR A 86 12.52 -10.88 -10.05
C TYR A 86 12.20 -9.46 -10.54
N GLY A 87 11.58 -8.69 -9.70
CA GLY A 87 11.23 -7.33 -10.02
C GLY A 87 10.93 -6.48 -8.81
N LEU A 88 10.54 -5.26 -9.09
CA LEU A 88 10.24 -4.25 -8.09
C LEU A 88 8.90 -3.61 -8.40
N VAL A 89 8.20 -3.23 -7.34
CA VAL A 89 7.00 -2.41 -7.45
C VAL A 89 7.01 -1.34 -6.35
N VAL A 90 6.59 -0.15 -6.73
CA VAL A 90 6.39 0.96 -5.79
C VAL A 90 4.96 1.44 -5.89
N TYR A 91 4.31 1.56 -4.73
CA TYR A 91 2.95 2.03 -4.61
C TYR A 91 2.89 3.28 -3.74
N GLU A 92 1.90 4.10 -4.00
CA GLU A 92 1.41 5.10 -3.08
C GLU A 92 0.15 4.57 -2.39
N ILE A 93 0.10 4.66 -1.06
CA ILE A 93 -1.07 4.29 -0.27
C ILE A 93 -2.06 5.45 -0.32
N LYS A 94 -3.23 5.24 -0.92
CA LYS A 94 -4.27 6.24 -1.02
C LYS A 94 -5.13 6.30 0.24
N PRO A 95 -5.85 7.41 0.49
CA PRO A 95 -6.71 7.53 1.68
C PRO A 95 -7.79 6.47 1.81
N ASP A 96 -8.28 5.92 0.68
CA ASP A 96 -9.29 4.86 0.66
C ASP A 96 -8.70 3.45 0.86
N GLY A 97 -7.37 3.35 1.05
CA GLY A 97 -6.67 2.08 1.19
C GLY A 97 -6.22 1.44 -0.11
N THR A 98 -6.56 2.02 -1.25
CA THR A 98 -6.06 1.58 -2.55
C THR A 98 -4.55 1.83 -2.65
N LEU A 99 -3.83 0.88 -3.21
CA LEU A 99 -2.40 1.02 -3.50
C LEU A 99 -2.26 1.22 -5.01
N GLU A 100 -1.65 2.34 -5.41
CA GLU A 100 -1.44 2.66 -6.83
C GLU A 100 0.05 2.77 -7.12
N GLY A 101 0.50 2.08 -8.16
CA GLY A 101 1.92 2.08 -8.43
C GLY A 101 2.34 1.65 -9.81
N THR A 102 3.64 1.54 -9.92
CA THR A 102 4.35 1.09 -11.11
C THR A 102 5.31 -0.04 -10.74
N TRP A 103 5.55 -0.92 -11.69
CA TRP A 103 6.43 -2.06 -11.50
C TRP A 103 7.35 -2.26 -12.68
N THR A 104 8.45 -2.95 -12.45
CA THR A 104 9.39 -3.37 -13.47
C THR A 104 9.90 -4.77 -13.17
N ALA A 105 10.57 -5.39 -14.13
CA ALA A 105 11.16 -6.71 -14.01
C ALA A 105 12.61 -6.69 -14.49
N ALA A 106 13.43 -7.59 -13.93
CA ALA A 106 14.87 -7.60 -14.17
C ALA A 106 15.25 -7.95 -15.60
N ASP A 107 14.40 -8.71 -16.31
CA ASP A 107 14.66 -9.19 -17.68
C ASP A 107 14.10 -8.27 -18.77
N ARG A 108 13.51 -7.14 -18.39
CA ARG A 108 12.85 -6.20 -19.33
C ARG A 108 13.12 -4.76 -18.95
N GLU A 109 13.01 -3.88 -19.92
CA GLU A 109 13.00 -2.45 -19.72
C GLU A 109 11.57 -1.92 -19.77
N GLY A 110 11.32 -0.83 -19.04
CA GLY A 110 10.02 -0.17 -19.01
C GLY A 110 9.29 -0.36 -17.70
N LEU A 111 8.06 0.15 -17.67
CA LEU A 111 7.18 0.14 -16.50
C LEU A 111 5.82 -0.44 -16.86
N GLY A 112 5.30 -1.28 -15.97
CA GLY A 112 3.88 -1.59 -15.91
C GLY A 112 3.20 -0.78 -14.83
N THR A 113 1.88 -0.81 -14.78
CA THR A 113 1.07 -0.18 -13.72
C THR A 113 0.34 -1.23 -12.91
N GLU A 114 0.02 -0.92 -11.68
CA GLU A 114 -0.77 -1.80 -10.84
C GLU A 114 -1.55 -1.02 -9.79
N ARG A 115 -2.80 -1.41 -9.62
CA ARG A 115 -3.65 -0.95 -8.53
C ARG A 115 -4.10 -2.15 -7.71
N LEU A 116 -3.99 -2.03 -6.39
CA LEU A 116 -4.51 -2.99 -5.44
C LEU A 116 -5.71 -2.36 -4.74
N ILE A 117 -6.87 -2.96 -4.95
CA ILE A 117 -8.14 -2.48 -4.39
C ILE A 117 -8.51 -3.40 -3.22
N PRO A 118 -8.66 -2.87 -1.99
CA PRO A 118 -9.00 -3.70 -0.85
C PRO A 118 -10.30 -4.47 -1.08
N LEU A 119 -10.27 -5.78 -0.82
CA LEU A 119 -11.46 -6.62 -0.77
C LEU A 119 -12.03 -6.57 0.65
N ARG A 120 -13.25 -6.13 0.74
CA ARG A 120 -13.96 -5.96 2.02
C ARG A 120 -15.07 -6.97 2.18
#